data_193adf5ef9d0fdcb111aaf303a690e52
#
_entry.id   193adf5ef9d0fdcb111aaf303a690e52
#
_cell.length_a   1.000
_cell.length_b   1.000
_cell.length_c   1.000
_cell.angle_alpha   90.00
_cell.angle_beta   90.00
_cell.angle_gamma   90.00
#
_symmetry.space_group_name_H-M   'P 1'
#
loop_
_entity.id
_entity.type
_entity.pdbx_description
1 polymer ?
#
loop_
_entity_poly.entity_id
_entity_poly.type
_entity_poly.pdbx_seq_one_letter_code
_entity_poly.pdbx_strand_id
1 'polypeptide(L)'
;TALEVEDFYQETSEIFSYQINFDAEIQMEKIAGSKSIDYAYTGNPRELSFEKGRKITWSCEETPTSVKTTYYKDRGSVLTNAENAGALTEGGAPADKGDYYVKVEMTFREKYKSESDYLLYKISDGEIEVTMDGHSEPYVTLTEAFRDTEGKTAQMKLLKNIESVREVEVNSGNLILDLNGYRLQNLKRTTLNQDASLKITDSSETQTGVFYGTLLVRSKNIEFAGGI
;
A
#
# COMPACT_ATOMS: atom_id res chain seq x y z
N THR A 1 65.79 42.74 -11.19
CA THR A 1 64.37 42.96 -11.52
C THR A 1 63.57 41.85 -10.98
N ALA A 2 63.01 42.09 -9.81
CA ALA A 2 61.96 41.18 -9.24
C ALA A 2 60.74 41.32 -10.12
N LEU A 3 60.35 40.23 -10.76
CA LEU A 3 59.02 40.09 -11.33
C LEU A 3 58.07 39.96 -10.17
N GLU A 4 57.23 40.95 -10.02
CA GLU A 4 56.11 40.90 -9.08
C GLU A 4 55.18 39.78 -9.49
N VAL A 5 55.12 38.78 -8.67
CA VAL A 5 54.24 37.60 -8.82
C VAL A 5 52.83 37.90 -8.29
N GLU A 6 52.55 39.18 -7.96
CA GLU A 6 51.26 39.58 -7.34
C GLU A 6 50.10 39.72 -8.34
N ASP A 7 50.34 39.71 -9.63
CA ASP A 7 49.27 39.92 -10.63
C ASP A 7 48.65 38.62 -11.18
N PHE A 8 49.02 37.44 -10.65
CA PHE A 8 48.49 36.15 -11.14
C PHE A 8 47.42 35.54 -10.29
N TYR A 9 47.07 36.14 -9.15
CA TYR A 9 45.94 35.69 -8.32
C TYR A 9 44.87 36.77 -8.27
N GLN A 10 44.28 37.12 -9.40
CA GLN A 10 42.89 37.56 -9.35
C GLN A 10 42.08 36.31 -8.97
N GLU A 11 41.68 36.24 -7.73
CA GLU A 11 40.59 35.33 -7.32
C GLU A 11 39.34 35.77 -8.08
N THR A 12 39.12 35.22 -9.26
CA THR A 12 37.79 35.15 -9.82
C THR A 12 37.06 34.08 -9.00
N SER A 13 36.56 34.47 -7.85
CA SER A 13 35.55 33.73 -7.18
C SER A 13 34.25 33.82 -8.00
N GLU A 14 34.15 33.06 -9.06
CA GLU A 14 32.86 32.79 -9.65
C GLU A 14 32.04 32.04 -8.63
N ILE A 15 31.08 32.74 -8.03
CA ILE A 15 30.08 32.11 -7.19
C ILE A 15 29.19 31.29 -8.11
N PHE A 16 29.51 30.01 -8.28
CA PHE A 16 28.61 29.07 -8.91
C PHE A 16 27.47 28.83 -7.94
N SER A 17 26.34 29.46 -8.16
CA SER A 17 25.11 29.10 -7.47
C SER A 17 24.61 27.81 -8.08
N TYR A 18 24.83 26.69 -7.39
CA TYR A 18 24.17 25.45 -7.70
C TYR A 18 22.74 25.53 -7.16
N GLN A 19 21.77 25.58 -8.03
CA GLN A 19 20.40 25.33 -7.67
C GLN A 19 20.24 23.80 -7.65
N ILE A 20 20.37 23.20 -6.48
CA ILE A 20 20.01 21.79 -6.29
C ILE A 20 18.48 21.78 -6.30
N ASN A 21 17.89 21.44 -7.40
CA ASN A 21 16.48 21.10 -7.47
C ASN A 21 16.32 19.76 -6.74
N PHE A 22 15.90 19.83 -5.51
CA PHE A 22 15.46 18.67 -4.77
C PHE A 22 14.04 18.36 -5.23
N ASP A 23 13.93 17.45 -6.18
CA ASP A 23 12.65 17.02 -6.74
C ASP A 23 12.42 15.57 -6.33
N ALA A 24 11.65 15.39 -5.25
CA ALA A 24 11.22 14.07 -4.82
C ALA A 24 9.87 13.76 -5.49
N GLU A 25 9.89 12.95 -6.53
CA GLU A 25 8.69 12.49 -7.19
C GLU A 25 7.87 11.60 -6.25
N ILE A 26 6.63 11.99 -5.97
CA ILE A 26 5.69 11.26 -5.12
C ILE A 26 4.73 10.49 -6.02
N GLN A 27 4.68 9.17 -5.85
CA GLN A 27 3.86 8.28 -6.68
C GLN A 27 3.09 7.28 -5.82
N MET A 28 2.00 6.72 -6.39
CA MET A 28 1.40 5.51 -5.82
C MET A 28 2.41 4.35 -5.85
N GLU A 29 2.37 3.53 -4.82
CA GLU A 29 3.03 2.23 -4.88
C GLU A 29 2.45 1.42 -6.04
N LYS A 30 3.30 0.95 -6.95
CA LYS A 30 2.89 0.10 -8.06
C LYS A 30 2.67 -1.34 -7.58
N ILE A 31 1.54 -1.60 -6.94
CA ILE A 31 1.05 -2.97 -6.80
C ILE A 31 0.58 -3.41 -8.19
N ALA A 32 1.13 -4.51 -8.70
CA ALA A 32 0.88 -4.98 -10.06
C ALA A 32 -0.63 -4.98 -10.38
N GLY A 33 -1.05 -4.10 -11.29
CA GLY A 33 -2.43 -3.97 -11.77
C GLY A 33 -3.30 -3.00 -10.99
N SER A 34 -2.87 -2.40 -9.87
CA SER A 34 -3.61 -1.33 -9.20
C SER A 34 -3.36 0.01 -9.90
N LYS A 35 -4.43 0.78 -10.08
CA LYS A 35 -4.40 2.15 -10.58
C LYS A 35 -4.87 3.15 -9.53
N SER A 36 -5.08 2.68 -8.29
CA SER A 36 -5.61 3.45 -7.18
C SER A 36 -4.94 3.06 -5.87
N ILE A 37 -4.97 3.96 -4.92
CA ILE A 37 -4.66 3.70 -3.52
C ILE A 37 -5.94 3.16 -2.89
N ASP A 38 -5.97 1.87 -2.58
CA ASP A 38 -7.18 1.20 -2.15
C ASP A 38 -7.18 0.99 -0.63
N TYR A 39 -8.31 1.28 0.01
CA TYR A 39 -8.59 0.98 1.41
C TYR A 39 -9.89 0.21 1.57
N ALA A 40 -9.92 -0.70 2.52
CA ALA A 40 -11.15 -1.39 2.89
C ALA A 40 -12.02 -0.48 3.76
N TYR A 41 -13.32 -0.54 3.54
CA TYR A 41 -14.33 0.19 4.31
C TYR A 41 -14.39 -0.33 5.75
N THR A 42 -14.37 0.59 6.70
CA THR A 42 -14.49 0.29 8.14
C THR A 42 -15.58 1.10 8.83
N GLY A 43 -16.22 2.03 8.11
CA GLY A 43 -17.11 3.03 8.69
C GLY A 43 -16.41 4.21 9.37
N ASN A 44 -15.09 4.19 9.41
CA ASN A 44 -14.27 5.27 9.97
C ASN A 44 -13.45 5.96 8.88
N PRO A 45 -13.02 7.21 9.09
CA PRO A 45 -12.11 7.88 8.18
C PRO A 45 -10.85 7.06 7.92
N ARG A 46 -10.49 6.91 6.64
CA ARG A 46 -9.31 6.16 6.20
C ARG A 46 -8.22 7.14 5.79
N GLU A 47 -7.30 7.40 6.69
CA GLU A 47 -6.16 8.26 6.39
C GLU A 47 -5.11 7.52 5.55
N LEU A 48 -4.45 8.27 4.65
CA LEU A 48 -3.38 7.73 3.84
C LEU A 48 -2.18 7.37 4.73
N SER A 49 -1.72 6.13 4.64
CA SER A 49 -0.50 5.70 5.32
C SER A 49 0.73 6.23 4.60
N PHE A 50 1.68 6.78 5.36
CA PHE A 50 2.96 7.31 4.88
C PHE A 50 4.15 6.39 5.16
N GLU A 51 3.90 5.12 5.40
CA GLU A 51 4.96 4.13 5.41
C GLU A 51 5.44 3.91 3.98
N LYS A 52 6.73 4.26 3.70
CA LYS A 52 7.31 4.16 2.37
C LYS A 52 7.17 2.74 1.81
N GLY A 53 6.68 2.64 0.58
CA GLY A 53 6.50 1.36 -0.10
C GLY A 53 5.22 0.60 0.27
N ARG A 54 4.26 1.22 1.01
CA ARG A 54 2.97 0.57 1.28
C ARG A 54 1.84 1.07 0.39
N LYS A 55 1.57 2.36 0.40
CA LYS A 55 0.49 2.96 -0.42
C LYS A 55 1.05 4.00 -1.36
N ILE A 56 2.08 4.70 -0.92
CA ILE A 56 2.81 5.68 -1.71
C ILE A 56 4.31 5.45 -1.59
N THR A 57 5.03 5.96 -2.56
CA THR A 57 6.49 5.98 -2.58
C THR A 57 6.99 7.33 -3.08
N TRP A 58 8.24 7.65 -2.80
CA TRP A 58 8.91 8.84 -3.30
C TRP A 58 10.33 8.52 -3.73
N SER A 59 10.86 9.31 -4.65
CA SER A 59 12.10 8.97 -5.37
C SER A 59 13.39 9.14 -4.57
N CYS A 60 13.37 9.87 -3.44
CA CYS A 60 14.57 10.06 -2.62
C CYS A 60 14.64 9.13 -1.42
N GLU A 61 15.85 8.96 -0.86
CA GLU A 61 16.09 8.13 0.34
C GLU A 61 15.65 8.82 1.64
N GLU A 62 15.44 10.13 1.59
CA GLU A 62 15.13 10.92 2.79
C GLU A 62 13.69 10.71 3.25
N THR A 63 13.49 10.75 4.56
CA THR A 63 12.16 10.78 5.16
C THR A 63 11.63 12.22 5.17
N PRO A 64 10.39 12.46 4.77
CA PRO A 64 9.81 13.79 4.83
C PRO A 64 9.70 14.27 6.28
N THR A 65 9.98 15.56 6.51
CA THR A 65 9.86 16.21 7.82
C THR A 65 8.42 16.62 8.13
N SER A 66 7.61 16.82 7.10
CA SER A 66 6.16 16.98 7.24
C SER A 66 5.43 16.45 6.00
N VAL A 67 4.21 16.00 6.23
CA VAL A 67 3.31 15.52 5.18
C VAL A 67 1.94 16.12 5.39
N LYS A 68 1.36 16.63 4.31
CA LYS A 68 0.01 17.15 4.27
C LYS A 68 -0.77 16.42 3.18
N THR A 69 -1.98 16.00 3.50
CA THR A 69 -2.92 15.39 2.56
C THR A 69 -4.16 16.24 2.40
N THR A 70 -4.63 16.32 1.17
CA THR A 70 -5.92 16.93 0.85
C THR A 70 -6.74 15.94 0.04
N TYR A 71 -7.94 15.64 0.50
CA TYR A 71 -8.84 14.70 -0.14
C TYR A 71 -9.93 15.45 -0.93
N TYR A 72 -10.28 14.87 -2.08
CA TYR A 72 -11.27 15.44 -2.98
C TYR A 72 -12.29 14.38 -3.37
N LYS A 73 -13.56 14.75 -3.42
CA LYS A 73 -14.61 13.87 -3.92
C LYS A 73 -14.62 13.94 -5.45
N ASP A 74 -14.72 12.76 -6.10
CA ASP A 74 -14.97 12.73 -7.53
C ASP A 74 -16.30 13.44 -7.84
N ARG A 75 -16.23 14.44 -8.69
CA ARG A 75 -17.43 15.15 -9.19
C ARG A 75 -17.90 14.63 -10.55
N GLY A 76 -17.68 13.37 -10.83
CA GLY A 76 -18.11 12.72 -12.07
C GLY A 76 -17.17 12.98 -13.25
N SER A 77 -16.81 11.92 -13.91
CA SER A 77 -16.23 11.71 -15.25
C SER A 77 -15.18 12.67 -15.83
N VAL A 78 -14.70 13.70 -15.13
CA VAL A 78 -13.77 14.68 -15.69
C VAL A 78 -12.46 14.66 -14.93
N LEU A 79 -11.67 13.61 -15.16
CA LEU A 79 -10.27 13.50 -14.77
C LEU A 79 -9.39 14.68 -15.26
N THR A 80 -9.88 15.50 -16.15
CA THR A 80 -9.15 16.62 -16.75
C THR A 80 -9.15 17.89 -15.90
N ASN A 81 -9.96 17.96 -14.84
CA ASN A 81 -10.04 19.13 -13.97
C ASN A 81 -10.26 18.73 -12.51
N ALA A 82 -9.28 17.98 -11.95
CA ALA A 82 -9.27 17.71 -10.52
C ALA A 82 -9.25 19.00 -9.67
N GLU A 83 -8.80 20.11 -10.25
CA GLU A 83 -8.91 21.46 -9.65
C GLU A 83 -10.35 21.88 -9.35
N ASN A 84 -11.34 21.33 -10.07
CA ASN A 84 -12.77 21.55 -9.82
C ASN A 84 -13.41 20.54 -8.87
N ALA A 85 -12.69 19.49 -8.47
CA ALA A 85 -13.12 18.63 -7.39
C ALA A 85 -13.05 19.44 -6.08
N GLY A 86 -14.16 19.71 -5.44
CA GLY A 86 -14.14 20.40 -4.15
C GLY A 86 -13.46 19.54 -3.10
N ALA A 87 -12.64 20.13 -2.27
CA ALA A 87 -12.12 19.45 -1.09
C ALA A 87 -13.30 18.87 -0.27
N LEU A 88 -13.15 17.63 0.22
CA LEU A 88 -14.19 16.98 1.02
C LEU A 88 -14.40 17.70 2.34
N THR A 89 -13.30 18.01 2.98
CA THR A 89 -13.17 18.80 4.19
C THR A 89 -11.74 19.30 4.27
N GLU A 90 -11.48 20.43 4.89
CA GLU A 90 -10.12 20.83 5.23
C GLU A 90 -9.52 19.76 6.15
N GLY A 91 -8.67 18.88 5.60
CA GLY A 91 -7.88 17.91 6.33
C GLY A 91 -8.56 16.60 6.74
N GLY A 92 -9.81 16.35 6.33
CA GLY A 92 -10.51 15.11 6.70
C GLY A 92 -10.37 13.99 5.67
N ALA A 93 -9.96 12.80 6.09
CA ALA A 93 -9.99 11.61 5.27
C ALA A 93 -11.43 11.13 5.06
N PRO A 94 -11.78 10.56 3.88
CA PRO A 94 -13.11 10.04 3.63
C PRO A 94 -13.37 8.76 4.47
N ALA A 95 -14.63 8.61 4.91
CA ALA A 95 -15.10 7.43 5.64
C ALA A 95 -15.99 6.53 4.79
N ASP A 96 -16.72 7.09 3.84
CA ASP A 96 -17.70 6.37 3.02
C ASP A 96 -17.04 5.64 1.86
N LYS A 97 -17.69 4.58 1.39
CA LYS A 97 -17.28 3.89 0.16
C LYS A 97 -17.38 4.83 -1.04
N GLY A 98 -16.41 4.77 -1.91
CA GLY A 98 -16.39 5.60 -3.13
C GLY A 98 -15.00 5.77 -3.72
N ASP A 99 -15.00 6.46 -4.84
CA ASP A 99 -13.80 6.89 -5.52
C ASP A 99 -13.54 8.35 -5.17
N TYR A 100 -12.31 8.63 -4.78
CA TYR A 100 -11.83 9.93 -4.32
C TYR A 100 -10.49 10.23 -4.98
N TYR A 101 -10.00 11.45 -4.79
CA TYR A 101 -8.64 11.82 -5.11
C TYR A 101 -7.92 12.30 -3.87
N VAL A 102 -6.63 12.08 -3.81
CA VAL A 102 -5.77 12.63 -2.78
C VAL A 102 -4.59 13.34 -3.41
N LYS A 103 -4.29 14.53 -2.92
CA LYS A 103 -3.06 15.26 -3.20
C LYS A 103 -2.18 15.20 -1.96
N VAL A 104 -0.92 14.87 -2.15
CA VAL A 104 0.08 14.73 -1.09
C VAL A 104 1.14 15.80 -1.27
N GLU A 105 1.38 16.58 -0.24
CA GLU A 105 2.47 17.56 -0.14
C GLU A 105 3.46 17.04 0.90
N MET A 106 4.72 16.87 0.51
CA MET A 106 5.80 16.44 1.40
C MET A 106 6.85 17.54 1.53
N THR A 107 7.32 17.78 2.73
CA THR A 107 8.44 18.70 2.98
C THR A 107 9.64 17.89 3.44
N PHE A 108 10.78 18.13 2.84
CA PHE A 108 12.06 17.51 3.17
C PHE A 108 13.03 18.57 3.68
N ARG A 109 13.88 18.24 4.65
CA ARG A 109 14.86 19.17 5.25
C ARG A 109 14.25 20.53 5.63
N GLU A 110 12.99 20.53 6.09
CA GLU A 110 12.25 21.73 6.52
C GLU A 110 12.01 22.81 5.44
N LYS A 111 12.48 22.64 4.22
CA LYS A 111 12.39 23.68 3.17
C LYS A 111 12.05 23.19 1.76
N TYR A 112 12.38 21.97 1.42
CA TYR A 112 12.12 21.44 0.08
C TYR A 112 10.74 20.80 0.03
N LYS A 113 9.87 21.30 -0.83
CA LYS A 113 8.50 20.81 -0.98
C LYS A 113 8.37 20.03 -2.27
N SER A 114 7.71 18.91 -2.19
CA SER A 114 7.28 18.11 -3.33
C SER A 114 5.79 17.86 -3.24
N GLU A 115 5.12 17.84 -4.37
CA GLU A 115 3.68 17.57 -4.46
C GLU A 115 3.44 16.41 -5.40
N SER A 116 2.48 15.55 -5.06
CA SER A 116 2.01 14.53 -5.98
C SER A 116 1.07 15.13 -7.03
N ASP A 117 0.87 14.42 -8.12
CA ASP A 117 -0.36 14.56 -8.90
C ASP A 117 -1.57 14.17 -8.04
N TYR A 118 -2.77 14.35 -8.59
CA TYR A 118 -3.98 13.83 -7.98
C TYR A 118 -4.01 12.31 -8.12
N LEU A 119 -3.81 11.63 -7.00
CA LEU A 119 -3.78 10.16 -6.95
C LEU A 119 -5.18 9.65 -6.70
N LEU A 120 -5.62 8.66 -7.49
CA LEU A 120 -6.90 8.01 -7.27
C LEU A 120 -6.89 7.27 -5.93
N TYR A 121 -7.88 7.57 -5.08
CA TYR A 121 -8.03 7.02 -3.74
C TYR A 121 -9.40 6.36 -3.62
N LYS A 122 -9.46 5.11 -3.22
CA LYS A 122 -10.67 4.32 -3.25
C LYS A 122 -10.96 3.64 -1.93
N ILE A 123 -12.20 3.71 -1.48
CA ILE A 123 -12.70 2.93 -0.34
C ILE A 123 -13.75 1.95 -0.85
N SER A 124 -13.51 0.67 -0.64
CA SER A 124 -14.39 -0.40 -1.12
C SER A 124 -14.55 -1.51 -0.07
N ASP A 125 -15.41 -2.47 -0.33
CA ASP A 125 -15.53 -3.64 0.54
C ASP A 125 -14.22 -4.44 0.57
N GLY A 126 -13.83 -4.85 1.77
CA GLY A 126 -12.70 -5.74 1.96
C GLY A 126 -12.97 -7.14 1.37
N GLU A 127 -11.89 -7.82 0.99
CA GLU A 127 -11.93 -9.23 0.58
C GLU A 127 -11.68 -10.16 1.76
N ILE A 128 -10.88 -9.70 2.71
CA ILE A 128 -10.37 -10.50 3.79
C ILE A 128 -10.19 -9.64 5.05
N GLU A 129 -10.55 -10.18 6.20
CA GLU A 129 -10.25 -9.60 7.50
C GLU A 129 -9.01 -10.27 8.08
N VAL A 130 -8.09 -9.49 8.59
CA VAL A 130 -6.87 -9.97 9.24
C VAL A 130 -6.89 -9.59 10.70
N THR A 131 -6.70 -10.57 11.57
CA THR A 131 -6.55 -10.39 13.01
C THR A 131 -5.13 -10.67 13.42
N MET A 132 -4.45 -9.66 13.97
CA MET A 132 -3.11 -9.74 14.54
C MET A 132 -3.08 -9.01 15.87
N ASP A 133 -2.41 -9.58 16.88
CA ASP A 133 -2.25 -8.96 18.21
C ASP A 133 -3.57 -8.48 18.83
N GLY A 134 -4.67 -9.19 18.55
CA GLY A 134 -6.01 -8.86 19.05
C GLY A 134 -6.73 -7.73 18.29
N HIS A 135 -6.14 -7.20 17.23
CA HIS A 135 -6.78 -6.21 16.36
C HIS A 135 -7.19 -6.82 15.04
N SER A 136 -8.40 -6.52 14.59
CA SER A 136 -8.94 -6.97 13.31
C SER A 136 -9.04 -5.78 12.35
N GLU A 137 -8.53 -5.96 11.13
CA GLU A 137 -8.61 -4.97 10.06
C GLU A 137 -8.96 -5.62 8.73
N PRO A 138 -9.92 -5.06 7.95
CA PRO A 138 -10.24 -5.55 6.63
C PRO A 138 -9.21 -5.05 5.60
N TYR A 139 -8.87 -5.91 4.65
CA TYR A 139 -7.98 -5.64 3.52
C TYR A 139 -8.75 -5.73 2.21
N VAL A 140 -8.41 -4.87 1.27
CA VAL A 140 -9.05 -4.83 -0.05
C VAL A 140 -8.65 -6.05 -0.87
N THR A 141 -7.42 -6.53 -0.72
CA THR A 141 -6.92 -7.65 -1.49
C THR A 141 -6.20 -8.68 -0.63
N LEU A 142 -6.33 -9.94 -1.02
CA LEU A 142 -5.57 -11.04 -0.43
C LEU A 142 -4.05 -10.81 -0.49
N THR A 143 -3.55 -10.20 -1.56
CA THR A 143 -2.11 -9.92 -1.73
C THR A 143 -1.59 -8.94 -0.68
N GLU A 144 -2.34 -7.88 -0.37
CA GLU A 144 -1.96 -6.94 0.70
C GLU A 144 -1.98 -7.63 2.05
N ALA A 145 -3.01 -8.44 2.33
CA ALA A 145 -3.13 -9.18 3.57
C ALA A 145 -1.92 -10.10 3.79
N PHE A 146 -1.50 -10.87 2.79
CA PHE A 146 -0.33 -11.74 2.91
C PHE A 146 0.97 -10.96 3.08
N ARG A 147 1.16 -9.85 2.37
CA ARG A 147 2.34 -9.01 2.53
C ARG A 147 2.46 -8.47 3.96
N ASP A 148 1.36 -7.97 4.50
CA ASP A 148 1.36 -7.31 5.81
C ASP A 148 1.42 -8.30 6.99
N THR A 149 1.13 -9.56 6.73
CA THR A 149 1.26 -10.66 7.71
C THR A 149 2.57 -11.42 7.62
N GLU A 150 3.47 -11.05 6.71
CA GLU A 150 4.77 -11.72 6.57
C GLU A 150 5.56 -11.69 7.89
N GLY A 151 6.05 -12.85 8.30
CA GLY A 151 6.79 -13.03 9.55
C GLY A 151 5.96 -13.00 10.82
N LYS A 152 4.63 -12.84 10.73
CA LYS A 152 3.75 -12.66 11.88
C LYS A 152 2.88 -13.89 12.12
N THR A 153 2.24 -13.91 13.30
CA THR A 153 1.11 -14.81 13.57
C THR A 153 -0.19 -14.06 13.31
N ALA A 154 -0.99 -14.56 12.37
CA ALA A 154 -2.21 -13.90 11.96
C ALA A 154 -3.34 -14.88 11.65
N GLN A 155 -4.56 -14.45 11.90
CA GLN A 155 -5.78 -15.10 11.42
C GLN A 155 -6.34 -14.25 10.27
N MET A 156 -6.64 -14.91 9.17
CA MET A 156 -7.15 -14.31 7.94
C MET A 156 -8.50 -14.95 7.64
N LYS A 157 -9.56 -14.15 7.59
CA LYS A 157 -10.94 -14.62 7.38
C LYS A 157 -11.51 -14.03 6.11
N LEU A 158 -11.98 -14.87 5.20
CA LEU A 158 -12.63 -14.39 3.97
C LEU A 158 -13.94 -13.68 4.29
N LEU A 159 -14.17 -12.55 3.61
CA LEU A 159 -15.40 -11.76 3.70
C LEU A 159 -16.31 -11.94 2.49
N LYS A 160 -15.77 -12.52 1.41
CA LYS A 160 -16.49 -12.83 0.17
C LYS A 160 -15.74 -13.90 -0.63
N ASN A 161 -16.34 -14.34 -1.73
CA ASN A 161 -15.62 -15.15 -2.71
C ASN A 161 -14.50 -14.35 -3.36
N ILE A 162 -13.31 -14.95 -3.43
CA ILE A 162 -12.13 -14.35 -4.04
C ILE A 162 -11.70 -15.18 -5.23
N GLU A 163 -11.48 -14.50 -6.37
CA GLU A 163 -10.80 -15.05 -7.52
C GLU A 163 -9.49 -14.27 -7.74
N SER A 164 -8.36 -14.93 -7.52
CA SER A 164 -7.04 -14.35 -7.68
C SER A 164 -6.34 -14.91 -8.90
N VAL A 165 -5.74 -14.03 -9.67
CA VAL A 165 -4.89 -14.38 -10.84
C VAL A 165 -3.40 -14.10 -10.56
N ARG A 166 -3.02 -13.93 -9.31
CA ARG A 166 -1.67 -13.57 -8.89
C ARG A 166 -0.96 -14.73 -8.20
N GLU A 167 0.34 -14.80 -8.38
CA GLU A 167 1.17 -15.64 -7.51
C GLU A 167 1.20 -15.04 -6.10
N VAL A 168 1.06 -15.91 -5.11
CA VAL A 168 1.13 -15.57 -3.70
C VAL A 168 2.28 -16.37 -3.08
N GLU A 169 3.16 -15.68 -2.39
CA GLU A 169 4.25 -16.32 -1.63
C GLU A 169 4.09 -16.02 -0.15
N VAL A 170 4.09 -17.08 0.66
CA VAL A 170 4.12 -16.99 2.12
C VAL A 170 5.53 -17.42 2.54
N ASN A 171 6.39 -16.45 2.84
CA ASN A 171 7.80 -16.71 3.10
C ASN A 171 8.06 -17.12 4.54
N SER A 172 7.33 -16.54 5.49
CA SER A 172 7.50 -16.79 6.92
C SER A 172 6.22 -16.46 7.70
N GLY A 173 6.17 -16.89 8.96
CA GLY A 173 5.06 -16.61 9.86
C GLY A 173 4.07 -17.79 10.04
N ASN A 174 3.11 -17.59 10.93
CA ASN A 174 2.10 -18.58 11.26
C ASN A 174 0.71 -18.07 10.88
N LEU A 175 0.19 -18.56 9.78
CA LEU A 175 -1.07 -18.07 9.22
C LEU A 175 -2.18 -19.10 9.37
N ILE A 176 -3.36 -18.64 9.79
CA ILE A 176 -4.61 -19.38 9.73
C ILE A 176 -5.49 -18.69 8.70
N LEU A 177 -5.83 -19.39 7.63
CA LEU A 177 -6.75 -18.92 6.60
C LEU A 177 -8.11 -19.58 6.80
N ASP A 178 -9.08 -18.80 7.23
CA ASP A 178 -10.46 -19.22 7.43
C ASP A 178 -11.29 -18.89 6.18
N LEU A 179 -11.78 -19.90 5.52
CA LEU A 179 -12.61 -19.76 4.33
C LEU A 179 -13.99 -19.18 4.64
N ASN A 180 -14.48 -19.32 5.88
CA ASN A 180 -15.74 -18.73 6.33
C ASN A 180 -16.93 -19.00 5.37
N GLY A 181 -16.99 -20.19 4.79
CA GLY A 181 -18.00 -20.57 3.81
C GLY A 181 -17.81 -20.04 2.39
N TYR A 182 -16.79 -19.22 2.17
CA TYR A 182 -16.52 -18.62 0.87
C TYR A 182 -15.51 -19.44 0.06
N ARG A 183 -15.48 -19.14 -1.23
CA ARG A 183 -14.53 -19.73 -2.17
C ARG A 183 -13.32 -18.85 -2.34
N LEU A 184 -12.13 -19.41 -2.12
CA LEU A 184 -10.87 -18.85 -2.57
C LEU A 184 -10.38 -19.62 -3.79
N GLN A 185 -10.47 -19.02 -4.96
CA GLN A 185 -9.93 -19.55 -6.19
C GLN A 185 -8.68 -18.79 -6.60
N ASN A 186 -7.52 -19.47 -6.57
CA ASN A 186 -6.28 -18.89 -7.08
C ASN A 186 -5.90 -19.58 -8.40
N LEU A 187 -6.04 -18.85 -9.51
CA LEU A 187 -5.71 -19.35 -10.87
C LEU A 187 -4.20 -19.41 -11.13
N LYS A 188 -3.41 -18.86 -10.22
CA LYS A 188 -1.96 -18.96 -10.22
C LYS A 188 -1.51 -19.83 -9.04
N ARG A 189 -0.22 -19.85 -8.78
CA ARG A 189 0.36 -20.67 -7.72
C ARG A 189 0.41 -19.90 -6.41
N THR A 190 0.06 -20.57 -5.32
CA THR A 190 0.41 -20.16 -3.96
C THR A 190 1.62 -20.98 -3.51
N THR A 191 2.67 -20.33 -3.06
CA THR A 191 3.90 -20.98 -2.55
C THR A 191 3.99 -20.79 -1.05
N LEU A 192 4.13 -21.88 -0.30
CA LEU A 192 4.41 -21.86 1.12
C LEU A 192 5.89 -22.24 1.33
N ASN A 193 6.71 -21.28 1.74
CA ASN A 193 8.14 -21.47 1.94
C ASN A 193 8.47 -22.10 3.30
N GLN A 194 9.74 -22.48 3.54
CA GLN A 194 10.15 -23.35 4.65
C GLN A 194 9.83 -22.78 6.05
N ASP A 195 9.95 -21.48 6.22
CA ASP A 195 9.79 -20.79 7.51
C ASP A 195 8.34 -20.32 7.77
N ALA A 196 7.43 -20.70 6.90
CA ALA A 196 6.02 -20.39 7.01
C ALA A 196 5.21 -21.60 7.47
N SER A 197 4.13 -21.35 8.20
CA SER A 197 3.06 -22.32 8.43
C SER A 197 1.73 -21.78 7.93
N LEU A 198 0.90 -22.65 7.38
CA LEU A 198 -0.43 -22.30 6.90
C LEU A 198 -1.41 -23.36 7.34
N LYS A 199 -2.42 -22.93 8.10
CA LYS A 199 -3.60 -23.73 8.42
C LYS A 199 -4.79 -23.19 7.65
N ILE A 200 -5.44 -24.02 6.83
CA ILE A 200 -6.68 -23.68 6.13
C ILE A 200 -7.85 -24.29 6.92
N THR A 201 -8.79 -23.44 7.28
CA THR A 201 -9.98 -23.84 8.04
C THR A 201 -11.24 -23.30 7.37
N ASP A 202 -12.39 -23.76 7.83
CA ASP A 202 -13.69 -23.18 7.50
C ASP A 202 -14.51 -23.09 8.77
N SER A 203 -14.71 -21.88 9.30
CA SER A 203 -15.48 -21.63 10.52
C SER A 203 -16.97 -21.49 10.26
N SER A 204 -17.42 -21.55 9.02
CA SER A 204 -18.85 -21.48 8.70
C SER A 204 -19.60 -22.71 9.21
N GLU A 205 -20.85 -22.53 9.60
CA GLU A 205 -21.70 -23.63 10.10
C GLU A 205 -21.87 -24.76 9.08
N THR A 206 -21.91 -24.43 7.81
CA THR A 206 -22.10 -25.34 6.69
C THR A 206 -20.81 -25.98 6.18
N GLN A 207 -19.65 -25.45 6.55
CA GLN A 207 -18.33 -25.85 6.08
C GLN A 207 -18.25 -26.00 4.56
N THR A 208 -18.84 -25.05 3.84
CA THR A 208 -18.91 -25.04 2.38
C THR A 208 -17.80 -24.23 1.72
N GLY A 209 -16.86 -23.74 2.51
CA GLY A 209 -15.70 -23.01 2.01
C GLY A 209 -14.85 -23.87 1.08
N VAL A 210 -14.39 -23.29 -0.01
CA VAL A 210 -13.60 -24.00 -1.04
C VAL A 210 -12.28 -23.31 -1.25
N PHE A 211 -11.19 -24.05 -1.12
CA PHE A 211 -9.88 -23.64 -1.58
C PHE A 211 -9.57 -24.33 -2.91
N TYR A 212 -9.48 -23.56 -3.98
CA TYR A 212 -9.21 -24.07 -5.32
C TYR A 212 -7.98 -23.39 -5.93
N GLY A 213 -6.98 -24.17 -6.31
CA GLY A 213 -5.76 -23.65 -6.93
C GLY A 213 -4.56 -24.57 -6.78
N THR A 214 -3.42 -24.10 -7.28
CA THR A 214 -2.14 -24.81 -7.14
C THR A 214 -1.41 -24.33 -5.89
N LEU A 215 -1.10 -25.23 -4.98
CA LEU A 215 -0.31 -24.99 -3.78
C LEU A 215 1.03 -25.70 -3.89
N LEU A 216 2.12 -24.94 -3.92
CA LEU A 216 3.47 -25.45 -3.83
C LEU A 216 3.95 -25.36 -2.38
N VAL A 217 4.08 -26.51 -1.73
CA VAL A 217 4.47 -26.57 -0.32
C VAL A 217 5.94 -26.97 -0.20
N ARG A 218 6.73 -26.06 0.35
CA ARG A 218 8.13 -26.31 0.76
C ARG A 218 8.28 -26.42 2.28
N SER A 219 7.23 -25.96 3.01
CA SER A 219 7.13 -26.10 4.45
C SER A 219 6.70 -27.51 4.85
N LYS A 220 7.00 -27.89 6.09
CA LYS A 220 6.45 -29.10 6.73
C LYS A 220 5.17 -28.79 7.51
N ASN A 221 4.79 -27.53 7.63
CA ASN A 221 3.75 -27.03 8.51
C ASN A 221 2.53 -26.54 7.71
N ILE A 222 1.86 -27.47 7.03
CA ILE A 222 0.58 -27.21 6.40
C ILE A 222 -0.48 -28.10 7.00
N GLU A 223 -1.65 -27.54 7.27
CA GLU A 223 -2.82 -28.24 7.82
C GLU A 223 -4.08 -27.82 7.06
N PHE A 224 -4.91 -28.78 6.72
CA PHE A 224 -6.27 -28.58 6.22
C PHE A 224 -7.24 -29.11 7.29
N ALA A 225 -8.00 -28.20 7.92
CA ALA A 225 -8.85 -28.50 9.06
C ALA A 225 -10.33 -28.15 8.83
N GLY A 226 -10.76 -28.05 7.58
CA GLY A 226 -12.14 -27.75 7.18
C GLY A 226 -12.21 -27.23 5.76
N GLY A 227 -13.42 -27.17 5.21
CA GLY A 227 -13.67 -26.83 3.82
C GLY A 227 -13.52 -28.02 2.86
N ILE A 228 -13.79 -27.78 1.61
CA ILE A 228 -13.73 -28.75 0.50
C ILE A 228 -12.61 -28.34 -0.46
#